data_34cc081b50d19e91bd57a6f42b95e12e
#
_entry.id   34cc081b50d19e91bd57a6f42b95e12e
#
_cell.length_a   1.000
_cell.length_b   1.000
_cell.length_c   1.000
_cell.angle_alpha   90.00
_cell.angle_beta   90.00
_cell.angle_gamma   90.00
#
_symmetry.space_group_name_H-M   'P 1'
#
loop_
_entity.id
_entity.type
_entity.pdbx_description
1 polymer ?
#
loop_
_entity_poly.entity_id
_entity_poly.type
_entity_poly.pdbx_seq_one_letter_code
_entity_poly.pdbx_strand_id
1 'polypeptide(L)' 'MKLPLLSGREVLNALERMDFLEVHRRGSHVKMKGRTIVFPYHDEIDRYTLKGALRDGDIEIGEFLDNL' A
#
# COMPACT_ATOMS: atom_id res chain seq x y z
N MET A 1 -7.28 10.17 -11.11
CA MET A 1 -7.91 8.96 -10.60
C MET A 1 -8.03 9.03 -9.10
N LYS A 2 -9.16 8.58 -8.57
CA LYS A 2 -9.43 8.71 -7.14
C LYS A 2 -9.26 7.38 -6.43
N LEU A 3 -8.47 7.37 -5.35
CA LEU A 3 -8.28 6.16 -4.55
C LEU A 3 -9.54 5.87 -3.72
N PRO A 4 -9.98 4.61 -3.66
CA PRO A 4 -11.05 4.24 -2.74
C PRO A 4 -10.55 4.17 -1.30
N LEU A 5 -11.45 4.09 -0.34
CA LEU A 5 -11.09 3.80 1.04
C LEU A 5 -10.82 2.31 1.16
N LEU A 6 -9.62 1.96 1.60
CA LEU A 6 -9.15 0.58 1.67
C LEU A 6 -8.61 0.26 3.06
N SER A 7 -8.67 -1.01 3.42
CA SER A 7 -8.01 -1.51 4.62
C SER A 7 -6.54 -1.79 4.33
N GLY A 8 -5.74 -1.86 5.38
CA GLY A 8 -4.33 -2.25 5.24
C GLY A 8 -4.18 -3.61 4.58
N ARG A 9 -5.11 -4.54 4.87
CA ARG A 9 -5.10 -5.86 4.27
C ARG A 9 -5.30 -5.81 2.76
N GLU A 10 -6.23 -4.99 2.30
CA GLU A 10 -6.49 -4.83 0.87
C GLU A 10 -5.29 -4.22 0.17
N VAL A 11 -4.65 -3.22 0.80
CA VAL A 11 -3.44 -2.59 0.26
C VAL A 11 -2.30 -3.61 0.20
N LEU A 12 -2.11 -4.38 1.28
CA LEU A 12 -1.07 -5.40 1.32
C LEU A 12 -1.25 -6.43 0.21
N ASN A 13 -2.48 -6.93 0.05
CA ASN A 13 -2.78 -7.92 -0.99
C ASN A 13 -2.50 -7.38 -2.38
N ALA A 14 -2.87 -6.12 -2.65
CA ALA A 14 -2.63 -5.50 -3.95
C ALA A 14 -1.12 -5.36 -4.21
N LEU A 15 -0.37 -4.92 -3.20
CA LEU A 15 1.08 -4.78 -3.34
C LEU A 15 1.76 -6.13 -3.54
N GLU A 16 1.28 -7.17 -2.88
CA GLU A 16 1.83 -8.52 -3.10
C GLU A 16 1.57 -9.02 -4.51
N ARG A 17 0.42 -8.68 -5.10
CA ARG A 17 0.15 -9.00 -6.50
C ARG A 17 1.07 -8.26 -7.47
N MET A 18 1.65 -7.15 -7.01
CA MET A 18 2.62 -6.35 -7.77
C MET A 18 4.07 -6.76 -7.46
N ASP A 19 4.25 -7.93 -6.85
CA ASP A 19 5.56 -8.50 -6.50
C ASP A 19 6.31 -7.76 -5.39
N PHE A 20 5.61 -6.98 -4.60
CA PHE A 20 6.19 -6.43 -3.37
C PHE A 20 6.00 -7.45 -2.25
N LEU A 21 7.05 -7.70 -1.49
CA LEU A 21 7.01 -8.64 -0.37
C LEU A 21 7.07 -7.89 0.95
N GLU A 22 6.24 -8.29 1.88
CA GLU A 22 6.30 -7.75 3.24
C GLU A 22 7.60 -8.22 3.89
N VAL A 23 8.43 -7.28 4.35
CA VAL A 23 9.68 -7.60 5.02
C VAL A 23 9.62 -7.35 6.52
N HIS A 24 8.71 -6.49 6.95
CA HIS A 24 8.62 -6.12 8.35
C HIS A 24 7.25 -5.53 8.66
N ARG A 25 6.70 -5.95 9.78
CA ARG A 25 5.48 -5.33 10.31
C ARG A 25 5.74 -4.99 11.76
N ARG A 26 5.58 -3.71 12.11
CA ARG A 26 5.76 -3.25 13.47
C ARG A 26 4.54 -2.44 13.89
N GLY A 27 3.78 -2.97 14.83
CA GLY A 27 2.53 -2.35 15.23
C GLY A 27 1.59 -2.27 14.04
N SER A 28 1.14 -1.07 13.70
CA SER A 28 0.22 -0.84 12.60
C SER A 28 0.91 -0.44 11.29
N HIS A 29 2.25 -0.55 11.21
CA HIS A 29 2.98 -0.16 10.00
C HIS A 29 3.56 -1.38 9.31
N VAL A 30 3.44 -1.41 7.99
CA VAL A 30 3.95 -2.50 7.15
C VAL A 30 4.99 -1.93 6.20
N LYS A 31 6.14 -2.60 6.13
CA LYS A 31 7.21 -2.23 5.21
C LYS A 31 7.32 -3.30 4.13
N MET A 32 7.33 -2.88 2.89
CA MET A 32 7.38 -3.79 1.74
C MET A 32 8.77 -3.76 1.09
N LYS A 33 9.22 -4.94 0.63
CA LYS A 33 10.48 -5.07 -0.09
C LYS A 33 10.30 -4.71 -1.55
N GLY A 34 11.37 -4.26 -2.19
CA GLY A 34 11.39 -3.80 -3.56
C GLY A 34 11.64 -2.32 -3.56
N ARG A 35 10.65 -1.55 -3.17
CA ARG A 35 10.80 -0.14 -2.86
C ARG A 35 10.27 0.04 -1.46
N THR A 36 10.86 0.96 -0.71
CA THR A 36 10.43 1.17 0.66
C THR A 36 9.05 1.80 0.67
N ILE A 37 8.07 1.00 1.04
CA ILE A 37 6.69 1.45 1.19
C ILE A 37 6.29 1.18 2.63
N VAL A 38 5.88 2.21 3.34
CA VAL A 38 5.39 2.08 4.71
C VAL A 38 3.98 2.63 4.75
N PHE A 39 3.04 1.83 5.23
CA PHE A 39 1.66 2.27 5.38
C PHE A 39 1.07 1.71 6.66
N PRO A 40 0.08 2.38 7.25
CA PRO A 40 -0.56 1.89 8.47
C PRO A 40 -1.47 0.70 8.16
N TYR A 41 -1.37 -0.35 8.96
CA TYR A 41 -2.20 -1.54 8.78
C TYR A 41 -3.46 -1.40 9.64
N HIS A 42 -4.38 -0.56 9.17
CA HIS A 42 -5.65 -0.27 9.84
C HIS A 42 -6.82 -0.78 9.03
N ASP A 43 -7.99 -0.81 9.63
CA ASP A 43 -9.22 -1.21 8.94
C ASP A 43 -9.57 -0.26 7.81
N GLU A 44 -9.18 1.01 7.94
CA GLU A 44 -9.40 2.00 6.90
C GLU A 44 -8.20 2.93 6.85
N ILE A 45 -7.58 3.03 5.68
CA ILE A 45 -6.42 3.87 5.48
C ILE A 45 -6.83 5.18 4.84
N ASP A 46 -6.37 6.29 5.43
CA ASP A 46 -6.58 7.60 4.87
C ASP A 46 -6.01 7.68 3.44
N ARG A 47 -6.78 8.26 2.53
CA ARG A 47 -6.38 8.36 1.11
C ARG A 47 -5.08 9.14 0.90
N TYR A 48 -4.85 10.19 1.68
CA TYR A 48 -3.60 10.96 1.57
C TYR A 48 -2.42 10.13 2.01
N THR A 49 -2.58 9.36 3.08
CA THR A 49 -1.53 8.46 3.57
C THR A 49 -1.22 7.40 2.52
N LEU A 50 -2.25 6.81 1.95
CA LEU A 50 -2.08 5.80 0.90
C LEU A 50 -1.41 6.38 -0.33
N LYS A 51 -1.86 7.56 -0.77
CA LYS A 51 -1.27 8.23 -1.92
C LYS A 51 0.22 8.50 -1.71
N GLY A 52 0.59 8.94 -0.52
CA GLY A 52 1.99 9.17 -0.16
C GLY A 52 2.80 7.89 -0.18
N ALA A 53 2.24 6.80 0.34
CA ALA A 53 2.92 5.51 0.34
C ALA A 53 3.16 5.00 -1.08
N LEU A 54 2.17 5.12 -1.96
CA LEU A 54 2.31 4.72 -3.36
C LEU A 54 3.35 5.56 -4.08
N ARG A 55 3.38 6.86 -3.82
CA ARG A 55 4.38 7.75 -4.38
C ARG A 55 5.78 7.36 -3.95
N ASP A 56 5.97 7.03 -2.67
CA ASP A 56 7.26 6.62 -2.15
C ASP A 56 7.73 5.31 -2.78
N GLY A 57 6.79 4.45 -3.17
CA GLY A 57 7.08 3.20 -3.88
C GLY A 57 7.17 3.38 -5.39
N ASP A 58 7.00 4.61 -5.89
CA ASP A 58 6.97 4.92 -7.31
C ASP A 58 5.91 4.09 -8.05
N ILE A 59 4.75 3.97 -7.43
CA ILE A 59 3.61 3.22 -7.97
C ILE A 59 2.55 4.18 -8.47
N GLU A 60 2.12 4.00 -9.71
CA GLU A 60 1.03 4.78 -10.26
C GLU A 60 -0.30 4.28 -9.69
N ILE A 61 -1.22 5.22 -9.43
CA ILE A 61 -2.52 4.89 -8.86
C ILE A 61 -3.28 3.90 -9.74
N GLY A 62 -3.24 4.09 -11.06
CA GLY A 62 -3.92 3.21 -11.99
C GLY A 62 -3.40 1.77 -11.91
N GLU A 63 -2.09 1.61 -11.84
CA GLU A 63 -1.47 0.30 -11.70
C GLU A 63 -1.88 -0.37 -10.39
N PHE A 64 -1.89 0.39 -9.31
CA PHE A 64 -2.31 -0.12 -8.02
C PHE A 64 -3.77 -0.58 -8.05
N LEU A 65 -4.66 0.24 -8.63
CA LEU A 65 -6.09 -0.09 -8.72
C LEU A 65 -6.34 -1.35 -9.54
N ASP A 66 -5.53 -1.59 -10.56
CA ASP A 66 -5.64 -2.79 -11.40
C ASP A 66 -5.31 -4.07 -10.63
N ASN A 67 -4.66 -3.96 -9.49
CA ASN A 67 -4.26 -5.10 -8.68
C ASN A 67 -5.11 -5.30 -7.42
N LEU A 68 -6.16 -4.53 -7.27
CA LEU A 68 -7.09 -4.72 -6.17
C LEU A 68 -7.97 -5.95 -6.33
#